data_9a6275ce6e7f3681e4e891808a8d0328
#
_entry.id   9a6275ce6e7f3681e4e891808a8d0328
#
_cell.length_a   1.000
_cell.length_b   1.000
_cell.length_c   1.000
_cell.angle_alpha   90.00
_cell.angle_beta   90.00
_cell.angle_gamma   90.00
#
_symmetry.space_group_name_H-M   'P 1'
#
loop_
_entity.id
_entity.type
_entity.pdbx_description
1 polymer ?
#
loop_
_entity_poly.entity_id
_entity_poly.type
_entity_poly.pdbx_seq_one_letter_code
_entity_poly.pdbx_strand_id
1 'polypeptide(L)'
;MTYGDGLSDVDCSKLLNFHNSHKKIATVTAVHPPVRFGELNLKDDLVKTFEEKPQAKAGWINGGFFVLSNKIFEYIKDDQTIFEREPLIKLCEEKELMAFKHEKFWHCMDTKRDRDILESLWSQEAPWRL
;
A
#
# COMPACT_ATOMS: atom_id res chain seq x y z
N MET A 1 -2.35 11.67 4.80
CA MET A 1 -3.63 10.95 4.60
C MET A 1 -3.37 9.46 4.73
N THR A 2 -4.28 8.71 5.32
CA THR A 2 -4.24 7.25 5.34
C THR A 2 -5.65 6.70 5.16
N TYR A 3 -5.76 5.43 4.78
CA TYR A 3 -7.02 4.69 4.81
C TYR A 3 -7.32 4.22 6.23
N GLY A 4 -8.59 3.92 6.53
CA GLY A 4 -9.03 3.51 7.87
C GLY A 4 -8.83 2.03 8.20
N ASP A 5 -8.43 1.22 7.23
CA ASP A 5 -8.35 -0.23 7.27
C ASP A 5 -6.91 -0.80 7.16
N GLY A 6 -5.91 0.06 6.95
CA GLY A 6 -4.51 -0.33 6.83
C GLY A 6 -3.70 -0.12 8.12
N LEU A 7 -2.99 -1.15 8.58
CA LEU A 7 -2.02 -1.09 9.68
C LEU A 7 -0.61 -1.36 9.16
N SER A 8 0.38 -0.57 9.65
CA SER A 8 1.76 -0.68 9.21
C SER A 8 2.73 -0.15 10.27
N ASP A 9 3.97 -0.63 10.23
CA ASP A 9 5.10 -0.07 10.99
C ASP A 9 5.89 0.97 10.16
N VAL A 10 5.22 1.62 9.19
CA VAL A 10 5.82 2.66 8.36
C VAL A 10 6.33 3.83 9.22
N ASP A 11 7.60 4.18 9.02
CA ASP A 11 8.21 5.35 9.67
C ASP A 11 7.70 6.63 8.98
N CYS A 12 6.72 7.27 9.61
CA CYS A 12 6.11 8.50 9.09
C CYS A 12 7.12 9.65 8.93
N SER A 13 8.17 9.70 9.76
CA SER A 13 9.23 10.71 9.65
C SER A 13 10.07 10.49 8.40
N LYS A 14 10.43 9.23 8.11
CA LYS A 14 11.14 8.90 6.86
C LYS A 14 10.28 9.13 5.63
N LEU A 15 9.00 8.77 5.69
CA LEU A 15 8.05 9.03 4.60
C LEU A 15 7.92 10.54 4.32
N LEU A 16 7.80 11.37 5.36
CA LEU A 16 7.74 12.82 5.22
C LEU A 16 9.03 13.40 4.65
N ASN A 17 10.20 12.96 5.16
CA ASN A 17 11.50 13.40 4.66
C ASN A 17 11.70 13.02 3.19
N PHE A 18 11.26 11.81 2.78
CA PHE A 18 11.28 11.40 1.39
C PHE A 18 10.40 12.32 0.52
N HIS A 19 9.17 12.62 0.95
CA HIS A 19 8.29 13.55 0.24
C HIS A 19 8.94 14.92 0.06
N ASN A 20 9.51 15.48 1.12
CA ASN A 20 10.14 16.79 1.07
C ASN A 20 11.37 16.84 0.15
N SER A 21 12.07 15.71 -0.05
CA SER A 21 13.27 15.63 -0.86
C SER A 21 13.00 15.78 -2.37
N HIS A 22 11.87 15.24 -2.87
CA HIS A 22 11.58 15.20 -4.31
C HIS A 22 10.68 16.33 -4.80
N LYS A 23 10.04 17.10 -3.90
CA LYS A 23 9.20 18.28 -4.21
C LYS A 23 8.01 18.01 -5.15
N LYS A 24 7.56 16.77 -5.27
CA LYS A 24 6.37 16.40 -6.04
C LYS A 24 5.10 16.61 -5.22
N ILE A 25 3.95 16.55 -5.88
CA ILE A 25 2.65 16.82 -5.25
C ILE A 25 2.25 15.72 -4.28
N ALA A 26 2.54 14.46 -4.63
CA ALA A 26 2.11 13.32 -3.84
C ALA A 26 3.20 12.27 -3.67
N THR A 27 3.20 11.62 -2.50
CA THR A 27 3.92 10.38 -2.22
C THR A 27 2.93 9.35 -1.72
N VAL A 28 2.94 8.17 -2.32
CA VAL A 28 2.21 6.99 -1.83
C VAL A 28 3.20 6.00 -1.20
N THR A 29 2.82 5.37 -0.09
CA THR A 29 3.58 4.23 0.43
C THR A 29 3.26 3.00 -0.40
N ALA A 30 4.28 2.48 -1.08
CA ALA A 30 4.19 1.25 -1.85
C ALA A 30 4.56 0.08 -0.94
N VAL A 31 3.72 -0.95 -0.91
CA VAL A 31 3.87 -2.14 -0.08
C VAL A 31 3.68 -3.41 -0.91
N HIS A 32 4.10 -4.55 -0.38
CA HIS A 32 3.76 -5.85 -0.96
C HIS A 32 2.48 -6.39 -0.30
N PRO A 33 1.49 -6.86 -1.08
CA PRO A 33 0.27 -7.43 -0.53
C PRO A 33 0.58 -8.69 0.28
N PRO A 34 -0.16 -8.99 1.35
CA PRO A 34 -0.07 -10.28 2.03
C PRO A 34 -0.39 -11.42 1.06
N VAL A 35 0.36 -12.51 1.15
CA VAL A 35 0.13 -13.69 0.30
C VAL A 35 -1.21 -14.33 0.69
N ARG A 36 -2.15 -14.36 -0.24
CA ARG A 36 -3.47 -14.96 -0.03
C ARG A 36 -3.66 -16.29 -0.74
N PHE A 37 -2.87 -16.55 -1.81
CA PHE A 37 -3.04 -17.71 -2.69
C PHE A 37 -1.69 -18.26 -3.15
N GLY A 38 -1.64 -19.60 -3.30
CA GLY A 38 -0.52 -20.23 -4.01
C GLY A 38 -0.57 -19.95 -5.51
N GLU A 39 0.56 -19.84 -6.14
CA GLU A 39 0.70 -19.66 -7.59
C GLU A 39 0.94 -20.99 -8.29
N LEU A 40 0.21 -21.22 -9.35
CA LEU A 40 0.38 -22.39 -10.21
C LEU A 40 1.13 -21.99 -11.47
N ASN A 41 2.22 -22.70 -11.76
CA ASN A 41 2.85 -22.63 -13.08
C ASN A 41 2.32 -23.80 -13.92
N LEU A 42 1.64 -23.47 -15.01
CA LEU A 42 1.00 -24.46 -15.87
C LEU A 42 1.81 -24.64 -17.15
N LYS A 43 1.85 -25.88 -17.66
CA LYS A 43 2.17 -26.17 -19.05
C LYS A 43 1.03 -26.99 -19.64
N ASP A 44 0.28 -26.41 -20.55
CA ASP A 44 -1.02 -26.87 -20.97
C ASP A 44 -1.92 -27.07 -19.71
N ASP A 45 -2.49 -28.23 -19.48
CA ASP A 45 -3.30 -28.53 -18.30
C ASP A 45 -2.49 -29.14 -17.13
N LEU A 46 -1.17 -29.31 -17.30
CA LEU A 46 -0.29 -29.88 -16.27
C LEU A 46 0.24 -28.77 -15.34
N VAL A 47 -0.02 -28.94 -14.04
CA VAL A 47 0.63 -28.12 -13.00
C VAL A 47 2.10 -28.54 -12.87
N LYS A 48 3.02 -27.67 -13.25
CA LYS A 48 4.47 -27.92 -13.14
C LYS A 48 5.01 -27.60 -11.77
N THR A 49 4.60 -26.47 -11.20
CA THR A 49 4.98 -26.08 -9.85
C THR A 49 3.78 -25.46 -9.14
N PHE A 50 3.71 -25.71 -7.84
CA PHE A 50 2.86 -25.02 -6.91
C PHE A 50 3.77 -24.30 -5.91
N GLU A 51 3.69 -22.97 -5.86
CA GLU A 51 4.55 -22.16 -5.00
C GLU A 51 3.70 -21.17 -4.20
N GLU A 52 3.88 -21.15 -2.89
CA GLU A 52 3.51 -20.00 -2.09
C GLU A 52 4.61 -18.96 -2.25
N LYS A 53 4.37 -17.95 -3.09
CA LYS A 53 5.35 -16.87 -3.25
C LYS A 53 5.52 -16.12 -1.93
N PRO A 54 6.77 -15.86 -1.50
CA PRO A 54 7.00 -14.93 -0.39
C PRO A 54 6.37 -13.56 -0.72
N GLN A 55 5.84 -12.88 0.27
CA GLN A 55 5.25 -11.53 0.13
C GLN A 55 6.18 -10.58 -0.64
N ALA A 56 7.49 -10.66 -0.42
CA ALA A 56 8.50 -9.87 -1.11
C ALA A 56 8.58 -10.06 -2.64
N LYS A 57 8.02 -11.15 -3.20
CA LYS A 57 7.94 -11.40 -4.66
C LYS A 57 6.64 -10.94 -5.28
N ALA A 58 5.63 -10.55 -4.49
CA ALA A 58 4.43 -9.92 -5.00
C ALA A 58 4.76 -8.53 -5.56
N GLY A 59 3.97 -8.05 -6.51
CA GLY A 59 4.11 -6.68 -7.03
C GLY A 59 3.85 -5.62 -5.95
N TRP A 60 4.23 -4.39 -6.25
CA TRP A 60 3.94 -3.24 -5.38
C TRP A 60 2.48 -2.82 -5.52
N ILE A 61 1.84 -2.55 -4.39
CA ILE A 61 0.47 -2.00 -4.34
C ILE A 61 0.43 -0.72 -3.52
N ASN A 62 -0.67 0.02 -3.64
CA ASN A 62 -0.96 1.18 -2.81
C ASN A 62 -1.21 0.74 -1.36
N GLY A 63 -0.33 1.15 -0.45
CA GLY A 63 -0.42 0.84 0.98
C GLY A 63 -1.27 1.83 1.79
N GLY A 64 -1.86 2.85 1.15
CA GLY A 64 -2.81 3.77 1.77
C GLY A 64 -2.21 4.88 2.62
N PHE A 65 -0.91 4.92 2.86
CA PHE A 65 -0.24 6.01 3.57
C PHE A 65 0.31 7.01 2.56
N PHE A 66 -0.20 8.24 2.60
CA PHE A 66 0.18 9.30 1.67
C PHE A 66 0.74 10.52 2.38
N VAL A 67 1.70 11.18 1.74
CA VAL A 67 2.05 12.58 2.00
C VAL A 67 1.67 13.39 0.77
N LEU A 68 0.91 14.45 0.98
CA LEU A 68 0.31 15.27 -0.08
C LEU A 68 0.65 16.74 0.16
N SER A 69 1.06 17.46 -0.87
CA SER A 69 1.16 18.92 -0.82
C SER A 69 -0.23 19.55 -0.98
N ASN A 70 -0.38 20.82 -0.61
CA ASN A 70 -1.65 21.54 -0.76
C ASN A 70 -2.14 21.61 -2.22
N LYS A 71 -1.25 21.46 -3.21
CA LYS A 71 -1.64 21.39 -4.63
C LYS A 71 -2.54 20.22 -4.97
N ILE A 72 -2.64 19.22 -4.10
CA ILE A 72 -3.56 18.08 -4.30
C ILE A 72 -5.01 18.53 -4.49
N PHE A 73 -5.41 19.66 -3.89
CA PHE A 73 -6.78 20.17 -4.03
C PHE A 73 -7.14 20.60 -5.46
N GLU A 74 -6.14 20.84 -6.33
CA GLU A 74 -6.36 21.10 -7.75
C GLU A 74 -6.83 19.85 -8.52
N TYR A 75 -6.65 18.66 -7.93
CA TYR A 75 -7.03 17.36 -8.49
C TYR A 75 -8.35 16.83 -7.93
N ILE A 76 -8.91 17.49 -6.91
CA ILE A 76 -10.16 17.12 -6.26
C ILE A 76 -11.23 18.12 -6.68
N LYS A 77 -12.23 17.66 -7.45
CA LYS A 77 -13.27 18.54 -8.00
C LYS A 77 -14.36 18.84 -6.98
N ASP A 78 -14.77 17.84 -6.23
CA ASP A 78 -15.89 17.86 -5.29
C ASP A 78 -15.85 16.67 -4.32
N ASP A 79 -16.84 16.56 -3.46
CA ASP A 79 -16.98 15.50 -2.46
C ASP A 79 -17.28 14.10 -3.07
N GLN A 80 -17.60 14.03 -4.36
CA GLN A 80 -17.83 12.78 -5.08
C GLN A 80 -16.55 12.26 -5.75
N THR A 81 -15.46 13.01 -5.68
CA THR A 81 -14.18 12.65 -6.28
C THR A 81 -13.58 11.45 -5.57
N ILE A 82 -13.43 10.32 -6.27
CA ILE A 82 -12.74 9.12 -5.78
C ILE A 82 -11.24 9.31 -6.00
N PHE A 83 -10.49 9.46 -4.90
CA PHE A 83 -9.09 9.82 -4.93
C PHE A 83 -8.21 8.82 -5.69
N GLU A 84 -8.51 7.52 -5.61
CA GLU A 84 -7.77 6.42 -6.24
C GLU A 84 -7.98 6.33 -7.75
N ARG A 85 -8.91 7.09 -8.29
CA ARG A 85 -9.23 7.11 -9.73
C ARG A 85 -8.56 8.28 -10.42
N GLU A 86 -9.37 9.23 -10.89
CA GLU A 86 -8.91 10.38 -11.69
C GLU A 86 -7.74 11.15 -11.05
N PRO A 87 -7.73 11.49 -9.75
CA PRO A 87 -6.63 12.23 -9.16
C PRO A 87 -5.30 11.49 -9.21
N LEU A 88 -5.24 10.22 -8.78
CA LEU A 88 -3.98 9.45 -8.82
C LEU A 88 -3.51 9.16 -10.25
N ILE A 89 -4.42 8.86 -11.18
CA ILE A 89 -4.09 8.63 -12.58
C ILE A 89 -3.44 9.90 -13.18
N LYS A 90 -4.06 11.06 -12.97
CA LYS A 90 -3.55 12.34 -13.47
C LYS A 90 -2.20 12.69 -12.86
N LEU A 91 -2.01 12.47 -11.55
CA LEU A 91 -0.72 12.66 -10.90
C LEU A 91 0.37 11.75 -11.49
N CYS A 92 0.02 10.51 -11.88
CA CYS A 92 0.96 9.61 -12.56
C CYS A 92 1.34 10.14 -13.95
N GLU A 93 0.35 10.56 -14.76
CA GLU A 93 0.56 11.10 -16.11
C GLU A 93 1.44 12.36 -16.08
N GLU A 94 1.24 13.24 -15.09
CA GLU A 94 1.99 14.45 -14.89
C GLU A 94 3.34 14.24 -14.17
N LYS A 95 3.67 12.98 -13.79
CA LYS A 95 4.89 12.60 -13.06
C LYS A 95 5.02 13.32 -11.70
N GLU A 96 3.89 13.54 -11.05
CA GLU A 96 3.78 14.21 -9.74
C GLU A 96 3.48 13.24 -8.59
N LEU A 97 3.43 11.94 -8.85
CA LEU A 97 3.29 10.87 -7.84
C LEU A 97 4.60 10.10 -7.68
N MET A 98 5.11 10.04 -6.45
CA MET A 98 6.28 9.25 -6.07
C MET A 98 5.89 8.09 -5.15
N ALA A 99 6.65 7.00 -5.19
CA ALA A 99 6.44 5.83 -4.35
C ALA A 99 7.53 5.72 -3.28
N PHE A 100 7.12 5.73 -2.00
CA PHE A 100 7.98 5.37 -0.87
C PHE A 100 7.84 3.86 -0.64
N LYS A 101 8.90 3.10 -0.92
CA LYS A 101 8.90 1.64 -0.77
C LYS A 101 9.03 1.25 0.69
N HIS A 102 8.04 0.49 1.19
CA HIS A 102 8.01 -0.06 2.54
C HIS A 102 7.96 -1.59 2.46
N GLU A 103 9.03 -2.24 2.92
CA GLU A 103 9.24 -3.70 2.80
C GLU A 103 8.94 -4.46 4.09
N LYS A 104 8.51 -3.75 5.15
CA LYS A 104 8.21 -4.33 6.45
C LYS A 104 6.74 -4.64 6.61
N PHE A 105 6.23 -4.57 7.83
CA PHE A 105 4.86 -4.93 8.13
C PHE A 105 3.85 -3.96 7.51
N TRP A 106 2.93 -4.52 6.78
CA TRP A 106 1.71 -3.88 6.31
C TRP A 106 0.59 -4.91 6.18
N HIS A 107 -0.60 -4.58 6.63
CA HIS A 107 -1.78 -5.43 6.49
C HIS A 107 -3.05 -4.57 6.44
N CYS A 108 -3.97 -4.88 5.51
CA CYS A 108 -5.31 -4.29 5.48
C CYS A 108 -6.33 -5.22 6.13
N MET A 109 -7.42 -4.65 6.65
CA MET A 109 -8.51 -5.39 7.29
C MET A 109 -9.74 -5.39 6.38
N ASP A 110 -9.71 -6.17 5.30
CA ASP A 110 -10.82 -6.27 4.34
C ASP A 110 -11.81 -7.39 4.69
N THR A 111 -11.33 -8.41 5.41
CA THR A 111 -12.10 -9.61 5.70
C THR A 111 -12.07 -9.96 7.19
N LYS A 112 -12.99 -10.85 7.62
CA LYS A 112 -12.97 -11.39 8.99
C LYS A 112 -11.62 -12.09 9.28
N ARG A 113 -11.05 -12.80 8.31
CA ARG A 113 -9.74 -13.44 8.45
C ARG A 113 -8.64 -12.41 8.74
N ASP A 114 -8.64 -11.30 8.02
CA ASP A 114 -7.66 -10.24 8.25
C ASP A 114 -7.79 -9.66 9.67
N ARG A 115 -9.02 -9.42 10.13
CA ARG A 115 -9.30 -8.99 11.50
C ARG A 115 -8.76 -9.99 12.53
N ASP A 116 -9.06 -11.27 12.37
CA ASP A 116 -8.66 -12.30 13.31
C ASP A 116 -7.12 -12.43 13.38
N ILE A 117 -6.42 -12.24 12.26
CA ILE A 117 -4.95 -12.15 12.18
C ILE A 117 -4.45 -10.91 12.97
N LEU A 118 -5.01 -9.74 12.72
CA LEU A 118 -4.61 -8.49 13.37
C LEU A 118 -4.88 -8.52 14.88
N GLU A 119 -6.00 -9.08 15.32
CA GLU A 119 -6.33 -9.31 16.74
C GLU A 119 -5.31 -10.25 17.41
N SER A 120 -4.92 -11.33 16.72
CA SER A 120 -3.89 -12.24 17.21
C SER A 120 -2.54 -11.51 17.39
N LEU A 121 -2.14 -10.69 16.41
CA LEU A 121 -0.93 -9.88 16.51
C LEU A 121 -1.03 -8.84 17.64
N TRP A 122 -2.19 -8.21 17.80
CA TRP A 122 -2.42 -7.25 18.89
C TRP A 122 -2.25 -7.87 20.27
N SER A 123 -2.67 -9.12 20.44
CA SER A 123 -2.58 -9.87 21.70
C SER A 123 -1.15 -10.32 22.05
N GLN A 124 -0.23 -10.27 21.09
CA GLN A 124 1.17 -10.66 21.23
C GLN A 124 2.06 -9.42 21.21
N GLU A 125 2.74 -9.19 20.12
CA GLU A 125 3.62 -8.06 19.88
C GLU A 125 3.27 -7.44 18.52
N ALA A 126 2.33 -6.47 18.54
CA ALA A 126 1.84 -5.85 17.32
C ALA A 126 2.97 -5.02 16.66
N PRO A 127 3.37 -5.32 15.41
CA PRO A 127 4.48 -4.63 14.73
C PRO A 127 4.30 -3.12 14.59
N TRP A 128 3.06 -2.64 14.58
CA TRP A 128 2.70 -1.21 14.48
C TRP A 128 2.62 -0.48 15.83
N ARG A 129 2.86 -1.16 16.94
CA ARG A 129 2.98 -0.49 18.24
C ARG A 129 4.31 0.24 18.34
N LEU A 130 4.25 1.53 18.59
CA LEU A 130 5.39 2.37 18.92
C LEU A 130 5.71 2.29 20.42
#